data_24b61a6d961a2363d5080449df9a0595
#
_entry.id   24b61a6d961a2363d5080449df9a0595
#
_cell.length_a   1.000
_cell.length_b   1.000
_cell.length_c   1.000
_cell.angle_alpha   90.00
_cell.angle_beta   90.00
_cell.angle_gamma   90.00
#
_symmetry.space_group_name_H-M   'P 1'
#
loop_
_entity.id
_entity.type
_entity.pdbx_description
1 polymer ?
#
loop_
_entity_poly.entity_id
_entity_poly.type
_entity_poly.pdbx_seq_one_letter_code
_entity_poly.pdbx_strand_id
1 'polypeptide(L)'
;MTWLPLLGIPIVVLGFALRLNPMLVVVAAGVATGLLAGMSPVEVVSAFGKAFNDNRIIAIVWVVLPVIGLLERYGLQQRAAAVIRGFKGATTGRLLLLYLAYRQLTAAVGLHSTAGHAQTVRPLVAPMALAAAGEPTPDETEKIKAMAAATDNVGLFFGEDIFFAIGSIVLIQQVLAADGYEIAPLELALWAIPSAIAAFAIHGARLLWFDRRSARR
;
A
#
# COMPACT_ATOMS: atom_id res chain seq x y z
N MET A 1 17.75 35.38 -2.75
CA MET A 1 17.23 33.98 -2.71
C MET A 1 18.37 33.04 -3.09
N THR A 2 18.83 32.22 -2.19
CA THR A 2 19.92 31.27 -2.45
C THR A 2 19.32 29.96 -2.96
N TRP A 3 19.73 29.55 -4.15
CA TRP A 3 19.32 28.28 -4.75
C TRP A 3 20.03 27.06 -4.11
N LEU A 4 20.97 27.32 -3.19
CA LEU A 4 21.78 26.27 -2.55
C LEU A 4 20.99 25.18 -1.85
N PRO A 5 19.88 25.44 -1.13
CA PRO A 5 19.08 24.38 -0.52
C PRO A 5 18.51 23.37 -1.52
N LEU A 6 18.30 23.77 -2.79
CA LEU A 6 17.81 22.86 -3.85
C LEU A 6 18.82 21.77 -4.20
N LEU A 7 20.09 21.86 -3.79
CA LEU A 7 21.09 20.82 -3.96
C LEU A 7 20.76 19.54 -3.18
N GLY A 8 19.84 19.58 -2.23
CA GLY A 8 19.28 18.39 -1.64
C GLY A 8 18.59 17.44 -2.64
N ILE A 9 17.96 17.99 -3.70
CA ILE A 9 17.29 17.21 -4.75
C ILE A 9 18.28 16.35 -5.53
N PRO A 10 19.38 16.88 -6.09
CA PRO A 10 20.42 16.05 -6.71
C PRO A 10 20.99 14.97 -5.80
N ILE A 11 21.15 15.23 -4.51
CA ILE A 11 21.63 14.21 -3.54
C ILE A 11 20.66 13.02 -3.49
N VAL A 12 19.35 13.28 -3.43
CA VAL A 12 18.33 12.21 -3.46
C VAL A 12 18.38 11.43 -4.76
N VAL A 13 18.40 12.14 -5.90
CA VAL A 13 18.41 11.52 -7.23
C VAL A 13 19.66 10.65 -7.42
N LEU A 14 20.83 11.17 -7.10
CA LEU A 14 22.10 10.46 -7.22
C LEU A 14 22.18 9.29 -6.24
N GLY A 15 21.73 9.48 -5.01
CA GLY A 15 21.73 8.44 -3.99
C GLY A 15 20.87 7.24 -4.40
N PHE A 16 19.70 7.47 -4.99
CA PHE A 16 18.83 6.40 -5.49
C PHE A 16 19.37 5.79 -6.78
N ALA A 17 19.93 6.58 -7.69
CA ALA A 17 20.57 6.06 -8.89
C ALA A 17 21.75 5.13 -8.57
N LEU A 18 22.53 5.46 -7.51
CA LEU A 18 23.62 4.63 -7.01
C LEU A 18 23.15 3.47 -6.11
N ARG A 19 21.83 3.28 -5.96
CA ARG A 19 21.21 2.24 -5.12
C ARG A 19 21.69 2.24 -3.66
N LEU A 20 22.01 3.43 -3.13
CA LEU A 20 22.35 3.58 -1.71
C LEU A 20 21.11 3.37 -0.84
N ASN A 21 21.34 3.16 0.46
CA ASN A 21 20.25 2.99 1.41
C ASN A 21 19.33 4.23 1.40
N PRO A 22 18.02 4.08 1.07
CA PRO A 22 17.09 5.21 0.92
C PRO A 22 17.01 6.10 2.16
N MET A 23 17.04 5.51 3.35
CA MET A 23 16.97 6.24 4.62
C MET A 23 18.18 7.14 4.80
N LEU A 24 19.39 6.61 4.55
CA LEU A 24 20.62 7.40 4.63
C LEU A 24 20.66 8.54 3.61
N VAL A 25 20.19 8.25 2.38
CA VAL A 25 20.12 9.27 1.31
C VAL A 25 19.19 10.44 1.71
N VAL A 26 18.00 10.13 2.23
CA VAL A 26 17.02 11.15 2.63
C VAL A 26 17.55 11.97 3.82
N VAL A 27 18.13 11.32 4.83
CA VAL A 27 18.73 12.02 5.98
C VAL A 27 19.89 12.90 5.54
N ALA A 28 20.79 12.39 4.71
CA ALA A 28 21.92 13.15 4.19
C ALA A 28 21.46 14.37 3.36
N ALA A 29 20.44 14.19 2.50
CA ALA A 29 19.86 15.28 1.73
C ALA A 29 19.22 16.34 2.63
N GLY A 30 18.49 15.93 3.67
CA GLY A 30 17.89 16.85 4.64
C GLY A 30 18.94 17.65 5.42
N VAL A 31 19.99 16.99 5.90
CA VAL A 31 21.11 17.67 6.59
C VAL A 31 21.81 18.65 5.65
N ALA A 32 22.14 18.20 4.42
CA ALA A 32 22.79 19.06 3.43
C ALA A 32 21.92 20.28 3.09
N THR A 33 20.61 20.08 2.89
CA THR A 33 19.67 21.17 2.61
C THR A 33 19.64 22.20 3.74
N GLY A 34 19.56 21.76 5.00
CA GLY A 34 19.57 22.65 6.16
C GLY A 34 20.85 23.45 6.28
N LEU A 35 22.03 22.83 6.14
CA LEU A 35 23.32 23.49 6.17
C LEU A 35 23.48 24.51 5.02
N LEU A 36 23.04 24.14 3.81
CA LEU A 36 23.07 25.01 2.62
C LEU A 36 22.05 26.16 2.71
N ALA A 37 21.02 26.02 3.52
CA ALA A 37 20.09 27.09 3.86
C ALA A 37 20.65 28.05 4.89
N GLY A 38 21.89 27.83 5.40
CA GLY A 38 22.55 28.66 6.39
C GLY A 38 22.25 28.31 7.85
N MET A 39 21.60 27.19 8.09
CA MET A 39 21.36 26.71 9.46
C MET A 39 22.66 26.16 10.06
N SER A 40 22.86 26.40 11.33
CA SER A 40 23.95 25.75 12.08
C SER A 40 23.64 24.25 12.26
N PRO A 41 24.66 23.41 12.51
CA PRO A 41 24.44 21.98 12.77
C PRO A 41 23.45 21.71 13.91
N VAL A 42 23.47 22.54 14.95
CA VAL A 42 22.55 22.42 16.08
C VAL A 42 21.12 22.74 15.68
N GLU A 43 20.91 23.78 14.85
CA GLU A 43 19.60 24.12 14.32
C GLU A 43 19.05 23.02 13.41
N VAL A 44 19.89 22.39 12.57
CA VAL A 44 19.48 21.26 11.74
C VAL A 44 19.00 20.11 12.62
N VAL A 45 19.77 19.72 13.63
CA VAL A 45 19.38 18.64 14.56
C VAL A 45 18.11 19.01 15.33
N SER A 46 18.01 20.26 15.77
CA SER A 46 16.80 20.77 16.45
C SER A 46 15.57 20.73 15.54
N ALA A 47 15.71 21.09 14.27
CA ALA A 47 14.64 21.00 13.28
C ALA A 47 14.17 19.55 13.06
N PHE A 48 15.10 18.60 12.98
CA PHE A 48 14.76 17.17 12.92
C PHE A 48 14.01 16.71 14.18
N GLY A 49 14.50 17.10 15.37
CA GLY A 49 13.87 16.77 16.65
C GLY A 49 12.48 17.36 16.78
N LYS A 50 12.30 18.60 16.37
CA LYS A 50 10.99 19.28 16.34
C LYS A 50 10.06 18.58 15.35
N ALA A 51 10.49 18.34 14.12
CA ALA A 51 9.71 17.64 13.11
C ALA A 51 9.29 16.25 13.60
N PHE A 52 10.16 15.48 14.27
CA PHE A 52 9.83 14.20 14.87
C PHE A 52 8.76 14.34 15.96
N ASN A 53 8.90 15.33 16.85
CA ASN A 53 7.95 15.55 17.94
C ASN A 53 6.57 16.01 17.42
N ASP A 54 6.55 16.91 16.43
CA ASP A 54 5.32 17.44 15.85
C ASP A 54 4.56 16.33 15.07
N ASN A 55 5.31 15.38 14.49
CA ASN A 55 4.78 14.24 13.73
C ASN A 55 4.74 12.94 14.55
N ARG A 56 4.79 13.01 15.88
CA ARG A 56 4.82 11.83 16.76
C ARG A 56 3.65 10.86 16.58
N ILE A 57 2.54 11.31 15.97
CA ILE A 57 1.40 10.43 15.65
C ILE A 57 1.83 9.30 14.69
N ILE A 58 2.85 9.53 13.85
CA ILE A 58 3.46 8.48 13.02
C ILE A 58 4.06 7.36 13.89
N ALA A 59 4.49 7.67 15.10
CA ALA A 59 5.02 6.67 16.03
C ALA A 59 3.99 5.61 16.44
N ILE A 60 2.68 5.84 16.21
CA ILE A 60 1.65 4.83 16.43
C ILE A 60 1.89 3.59 15.55
N VAL A 61 2.49 3.78 14.36
CA VAL A 61 2.89 2.68 13.46
C VAL A 61 3.90 1.76 14.18
N TRP A 62 4.79 2.30 14.99
CA TRP A 62 5.78 1.52 15.75
C TRP A 62 5.13 0.64 16.82
N VAL A 63 3.96 1.01 17.31
CA VAL A 63 3.17 0.20 18.26
C VAL A 63 2.36 -0.86 17.50
N VAL A 64 1.86 -0.52 16.32
CA VAL A 64 1.06 -1.42 15.48
C VAL A 64 1.93 -2.53 14.86
N LEU A 65 3.14 -2.22 14.40
CA LEU A 65 4.03 -3.21 13.77
C LEU A 65 4.34 -4.43 14.65
N PRO A 66 4.71 -4.32 15.93
CA PRO A 66 4.88 -5.48 16.81
C PRO A 66 3.60 -6.30 16.96
N VAL A 67 2.42 -5.66 17.02
CA VAL A 67 1.14 -6.37 17.12
C VAL A 67 0.89 -7.19 15.85
N ILE A 68 1.12 -6.60 14.68
CA ILE A 68 1.04 -7.32 13.39
C ILE A 68 2.03 -8.49 13.38
N GLY A 69 3.29 -8.26 13.77
CA GLY A 69 4.31 -9.30 13.84
C GLY A 69 3.93 -10.46 14.80
N LEU A 70 3.28 -10.15 15.92
CA LEU A 70 2.74 -11.18 16.81
C LEU A 70 1.60 -11.96 16.12
N LEU A 71 0.65 -11.29 15.48
CA LEU A 71 -0.43 -11.94 14.75
C LEU A 71 0.10 -12.86 13.64
N GLU A 72 1.14 -12.43 12.90
CA GLU A 72 1.82 -13.26 11.90
C GLU A 72 2.45 -14.50 12.51
N ARG A 73 3.17 -14.33 13.64
CA ARG A 73 3.78 -15.45 14.38
C ARG A 73 2.74 -16.45 14.90
N TYR A 74 1.54 -15.98 15.25
CA TYR A 74 0.43 -16.83 15.70
C TYR A 74 -0.45 -17.34 14.55
N GLY A 75 0.02 -17.27 13.31
CA GLY A 75 -0.61 -17.95 12.19
C GLY A 75 -1.65 -17.12 11.43
N LEU A 76 -1.56 -15.79 11.47
CA LEU A 76 -2.45 -14.92 10.71
C LEU A 76 -2.45 -15.25 9.22
N GLN A 77 -1.26 -15.48 8.62
CA GLN A 77 -1.14 -15.82 7.19
C GLN A 77 -1.76 -17.19 6.87
N GLN A 78 -1.58 -18.19 7.76
CA GLN A 78 -2.19 -19.51 7.59
C GLN A 78 -3.71 -19.44 7.67
N ARG A 79 -4.24 -18.60 8.57
CA ARG A 79 -5.67 -18.38 8.71
C ARG A 79 -6.24 -17.65 7.49
N ALA A 80 -5.54 -16.64 6.98
CA ALA A 80 -5.87 -15.95 5.75
C ALA A 80 -5.95 -16.92 4.56
N ALA A 81 -4.94 -17.77 4.39
CA ALA A 81 -4.92 -18.80 3.36
C ALA A 81 -6.07 -19.80 3.51
N ALA A 82 -6.44 -20.19 4.74
CA ALA A 82 -7.57 -21.08 5.01
C ALA A 82 -8.91 -20.45 4.59
N VAL A 83 -9.11 -19.15 4.86
CA VAL A 83 -10.30 -18.39 4.43
C VAL A 83 -10.40 -18.39 2.91
N ILE A 84 -9.30 -18.06 2.21
CA ILE A 84 -9.29 -18.01 0.73
C ILE A 84 -9.53 -19.40 0.13
N ARG A 85 -8.95 -20.46 0.70
CA ARG A 85 -9.23 -21.85 0.26
C ARG A 85 -10.68 -22.28 0.46
N GLY A 86 -11.42 -21.60 1.32
CA GLY A 86 -12.86 -21.81 1.51
C GLY A 86 -13.72 -21.33 0.34
N PHE A 87 -13.16 -20.54 -0.59
CA PHE A 87 -13.88 -20.03 -1.78
C PHE A 87 -14.05 -21.07 -2.89
N LYS A 88 -14.21 -22.33 -2.54
CA LYS A 88 -14.39 -23.45 -3.47
C LYS A 88 -15.69 -23.32 -4.26
N GLY A 89 -15.64 -23.71 -5.55
CA GLY A 89 -16.82 -23.70 -6.44
C GLY A 89 -17.18 -22.33 -7.01
N ALA A 90 -16.40 -21.29 -6.72
CA ALA A 90 -16.55 -20.00 -7.37
C ALA A 90 -15.95 -20.02 -8.77
N THR A 91 -16.55 -19.27 -9.69
CA THR A 91 -15.93 -18.98 -11.00
C THR A 91 -14.69 -18.11 -10.81
N THR A 92 -13.82 -18.03 -11.82
CA THR A 92 -12.59 -17.25 -11.79
C THR A 92 -12.82 -15.81 -11.31
N GLY A 93 -13.80 -15.11 -11.91
CA GLY A 93 -14.08 -13.71 -11.55
C GLY A 93 -14.72 -13.58 -10.18
N ARG A 94 -15.60 -14.52 -9.76
CA ARG A 94 -16.18 -14.51 -8.40
C ARG A 94 -15.12 -14.77 -7.33
N LEU A 95 -14.20 -15.70 -7.58
CA LEU A 95 -13.07 -15.97 -6.69
C LEU A 95 -12.20 -14.72 -6.53
N LEU A 96 -11.85 -14.08 -7.64
CA LEU A 96 -11.07 -12.83 -7.61
C LEU A 96 -11.84 -11.68 -6.96
N LEU A 97 -13.17 -11.60 -7.11
CA LEU A 97 -14.00 -10.59 -6.42
C LEU A 97 -14.00 -10.81 -4.89
N LEU A 98 -14.11 -12.05 -4.44
CA LEU A 98 -14.01 -12.38 -3.01
C LEU A 98 -12.61 -12.05 -2.47
N TYR A 99 -11.58 -12.33 -3.27
CA TYR A 99 -10.22 -11.93 -2.92
C TYR A 99 -10.04 -10.41 -2.87
N LEU A 100 -10.62 -9.67 -3.81
CA LEU A 100 -10.64 -8.20 -3.80
C LEU A 100 -11.23 -7.66 -2.50
N ALA A 101 -12.40 -8.17 -2.10
CA ALA A 101 -13.05 -7.78 -0.86
C ALA A 101 -12.16 -8.08 0.36
N TYR A 102 -11.61 -9.30 0.43
CA TYR A 102 -10.69 -9.71 1.48
C TYR A 102 -9.46 -8.76 1.55
N ARG A 103 -8.82 -8.52 0.39
CA ARG A 103 -7.60 -7.70 0.31
C ARG A 103 -7.84 -6.26 0.72
N GLN A 104 -8.94 -5.67 0.23
CA GLN A 104 -9.29 -4.29 0.51
C GLN A 104 -9.68 -4.09 1.99
N LEU A 105 -10.45 -5.01 2.57
CA LEU A 105 -10.83 -4.95 3.99
C LEU A 105 -9.61 -5.13 4.91
N THR A 106 -8.74 -6.10 4.62
CA THR A 106 -7.53 -6.30 5.44
C THR A 106 -6.56 -5.13 5.34
N ALA A 107 -6.42 -4.53 4.16
CA ALA A 107 -5.61 -3.33 3.96
C ALA A 107 -6.19 -2.12 4.72
N ALA A 108 -7.51 -1.93 4.71
CA ALA A 108 -8.21 -0.84 5.40
C ALA A 108 -8.02 -0.86 6.93
N VAL A 109 -7.73 -2.01 7.51
CA VAL A 109 -7.41 -2.15 8.94
C VAL A 109 -5.90 -2.26 9.21
N GLY A 110 -5.07 -1.98 8.22
CA GLY A 110 -3.60 -1.97 8.36
C GLY A 110 -2.92 -3.33 8.27
N LEU A 111 -3.65 -4.41 7.96
CA LEU A 111 -3.12 -5.77 7.85
C LEU A 111 -2.53 -6.03 6.44
N HIS A 112 -1.60 -5.18 6.00
CA HIS A 112 -1.01 -5.23 4.64
C HIS A 112 -0.24 -6.52 4.36
N SER A 113 0.39 -7.09 5.39
CA SER A 113 1.23 -8.29 5.31
C SER A 113 0.45 -9.61 5.23
N THR A 114 -0.88 -9.59 5.45
CA THR A 114 -1.72 -10.81 5.41
C THR A 114 -1.86 -11.41 4.03
N ALA A 115 -1.62 -10.62 2.99
CA ALA A 115 -1.69 -11.04 1.60
C ALA A 115 -0.68 -10.24 0.75
N GLY A 116 -0.47 -10.66 -0.48
CA GLY A 116 0.43 -10.01 -1.42
C GLY A 116 0.86 -10.96 -2.52
N HIS A 117 1.59 -10.44 -3.50
CA HIS A 117 1.98 -11.20 -4.68
C HIS A 117 2.76 -12.48 -4.35
N ALA A 118 3.76 -12.40 -3.46
CA ALA A 118 4.62 -13.53 -3.13
C ALA A 118 3.94 -14.50 -2.16
N GLN A 119 3.22 -13.96 -1.17
CA GLN A 119 2.65 -14.75 -0.08
C GLN A 119 1.30 -15.39 -0.43
N THR A 120 0.52 -14.76 -1.33
CA THR A 120 -0.88 -15.16 -1.54
C THR A 120 -1.25 -15.28 -3.02
N VAL A 121 -0.93 -14.28 -3.85
CA VAL A 121 -1.37 -14.29 -5.26
C VAL A 121 -0.74 -15.45 -6.02
N ARG A 122 0.59 -15.54 -6.01
CA ARG A 122 1.33 -16.59 -6.75
C ARG A 122 1.06 -18.00 -6.22
N PRO A 123 1.15 -18.27 -4.90
CA PRO A 123 1.01 -19.63 -4.39
C PRO A 123 -0.43 -20.10 -4.21
N LEU A 124 -1.43 -19.20 -4.21
CA LEU A 124 -2.79 -19.57 -3.84
C LEU A 124 -3.84 -19.01 -4.81
N VAL A 125 -3.98 -17.69 -4.93
CA VAL A 125 -5.10 -17.06 -5.65
C VAL A 125 -5.03 -17.35 -7.15
N ALA A 126 -3.87 -17.16 -7.77
CA ALA A 126 -3.71 -17.41 -9.22
C ALA A 126 -3.91 -18.89 -9.58
N PRO A 127 -3.31 -19.87 -8.87
CA PRO A 127 -3.62 -21.28 -9.10
C PRO A 127 -5.11 -21.65 -8.91
N MET A 128 -5.77 -21.10 -7.88
CA MET A 128 -7.20 -21.33 -7.67
C MET A 128 -8.05 -20.72 -8.78
N ALA A 129 -7.71 -19.51 -9.24
CA ALA A 129 -8.39 -18.84 -10.33
C ALA A 129 -8.23 -19.59 -11.67
N LEU A 130 -7.05 -20.17 -11.92
CA LEU A 130 -6.79 -21.04 -13.07
C LEU A 130 -7.58 -22.34 -12.97
N ALA A 131 -7.59 -22.99 -11.81
CA ALA A 131 -8.37 -24.22 -11.60
C ALA A 131 -9.89 -23.98 -11.78
N ALA A 132 -10.38 -22.81 -11.39
CA ALA A 132 -11.78 -22.42 -11.60
C ALA A 132 -12.12 -22.15 -13.07
N ALA A 133 -11.14 -21.87 -13.91
CA ALA A 133 -11.31 -21.69 -15.36
C ALA A 133 -11.33 -23.03 -16.12
N GLY A 134 -10.96 -24.16 -15.50
CA GLY A 134 -10.86 -25.46 -16.12
C GLY A 134 -9.56 -25.61 -16.94
N GLU A 135 -9.68 -25.72 -18.25
CA GLU A 135 -8.54 -25.86 -19.18
C GLU A 135 -8.33 -24.56 -20.00
N PRO A 136 -7.77 -23.50 -19.40
CA PRO A 136 -7.55 -22.24 -20.10
C PRO A 136 -6.44 -22.37 -21.13
N THR A 137 -6.60 -21.69 -22.26
CA THR A 137 -5.54 -21.54 -23.27
C THR A 137 -4.33 -20.78 -22.67
N PRO A 138 -3.13 -20.84 -23.30
CA PRO A 138 -1.98 -20.08 -22.82
C PRO A 138 -2.25 -18.58 -22.65
N ASP A 139 -2.96 -17.96 -23.59
CA ASP A 139 -3.36 -16.55 -23.52
C ASP A 139 -4.32 -16.26 -22.37
N GLU A 140 -5.26 -17.15 -22.12
CA GLU A 140 -6.20 -17.03 -21.00
C GLU A 140 -5.49 -17.23 -19.66
N THR A 141 -4.53 -18.15 -19.61
CA THR A 141 -3.68 -18.36 -18.43
C THR A 141 -2.98 -17.07 -18.02
N GLU A 142 -2.32 -16.38 -18.96
CA GLU A 142 -1.64 -15.11 -18.66
C GLU A 142 -2.61 -13.99 -18.29
N LYS A 143 -3.79 -13.94 -18.92
CA LYS A 143 -4.84 -12.97 -18.54
C LYS A 143 -5.36 -13.20 -17.13
N ILE A 144 -5.57 -14.45 -16.72
CA ILE A 144 -6.03 -14.81 -15.37
C ILE A 144 -4.96 -14.43 -14.33
N LYS A 145 -3.68 -14.73 -14.59
CA LYS A 145 -2.57 -14.33 -13.73
C LYS A 145 -2.47 -12.81 -13.60
N ALA A 146 -2.55 -12.10 -14.72
CA ALA A 146 -2.55 -10.64 -14.72
C ALA A 146 -3.74 -10.05 -13.97
N MET A 147 -4.93 -10.67 -14.11
CA MET A 147 -6.13 -10.25 -13.40
C MET A 147 -6.00 -10.49 -11.89
N ALA A 148 -5.44 -11.62 -11.47
CA ALA A 148 -5.19 -11.91 -10.05
C ALA A 148 -4.19 -10.91 -9.45
N ALA A 149 -3.13 -10.56 -10.19
CA ALA A 149 -2.17 -9.54 -9.78
C ALA A 149 -2.80 -8.14 -9.68
N ALA A 150 -3.61 -7.76 -10.68
CA ALA A 150 -4.33 -6.48 -10.67
C ALA A 150 -5.32 -6.40 -9.49
N THR A 151 -5.99 -7.51 -9.16
CA THR A 151 -6.93 -7.58 -8.03
C THR A 151 -6.23 -7.33 -6.70
N ASP A 152 -5.04 -7.90 -6.49
CA ASP A 152 -4.23 -7.63 -5.30
C ASP A 152 -3.84 -6.16 -5.19
N ASN A 153 -3.32 -5.59 -6.29
CA ASN A 153 -2.89 -4.20 -6.33
C ASN A 153 -4.04 -3.22 -6.07
N VAL A 154 -5.19 -3.42 -6.72
CA VAL A 154 -6.37 -2.56 -6.53
C VAL A 154 -6.90 -2.69 -5.10
N GLY A 155 -7.00 -3.90 -4.58
CA GLY A 155 -7.46 -4.16 -3.22
C GLY A 155 -6.53 -3.56 -2.17
N LEU A 156 -5.20 -3.71 -2.36
CA LEU A 156 -4.22 -3.11 -1.48
C LEU A 156 -4.31 -1.60 -1.51
N PHE A 157 -4.07 -0.98 -2.68
CA PHE A 157 -3.92 0.47 -2.83
C PHE A 157 -5.13 1.24 -2.30
N PHE A 158 -6.33 0.89 -2.76
CA PHE A 158 -7.55 1.58 -2.32
C PHE A 158 -8.02 1.16 -0.92
N GLY A 159 -7.53 0.06 -0.39
CA GLY A 159 -7.77 -0.34 0.99
C GLY A 159 -6.86 0.40 1.96
N GLU A 160 -5.56 0.46 1.66
CA GLU A 160 -4.59 1.06 2.58
C GLU A 160 -4.79 2.56 2.79
N ASP A 161 -5.34 3.29 1.79
CA ASP A 161 -5.65 4.71 1.93
C ASP A 161 -6.79 5.00 2.94
N ILE A 162 -7.56 3.98 3.34
CA ILE A 162 -8.54 4.09 4.45
C ILE A 162 -7.84 3.98 5.81
N PHE A 163 -6.65 3.40 5.86
CA PHE A 163 -5.91 3.25 7.11
C PHE A 163 -5.21 4.56 7.49
N PHE A 164 -5.74 5.24 8.52
CA PHE A 164 -5.29 6.59 8.92
C PHE A 164 -3.80 6.69 9.30
N ALA A 165 -3.15 5.59 9.67
CA ALA A 165 -1.75 5.54 10.06
C ALA A 165 -0.80 5.19 8.90
N ILE A 166 -1.26 5.20 7.64
CA ILE A 166 -0.39 4.98 6.49
C ILE A 166 0.42 6.24 6.15
N GLY A 167 1.64 6.04 5.66
CA GLY A 167 2.56 7.14 5.35
C GLY A 167 2.04 8.18 4.36
N SER A 168 1.21 7.77 3.38
CA SER A 168 0.58 8.67 2.40
C SER A 168 -0.38 9.65 3.07
N ILE A 169 -1.26 9.18 3.94
CA ILE A 169 -2.22 10.02 4.68
C ILE A 169 -1.48 11.02 5.57
N VAL A 170 -0.45 10.55 6.28
CA VAL A 170 0.35 11.41 7.15
C VAL A 170 1.11 12.47 6.35
N LEU A 171 1.66 12.11 5.18
CA LEU A 171 2.34 13.07 4.32
C LEU A 171 1.37 14.14 3.78
N ILE A 172 0.19 13.75 3.32
CA ILE A 172 -0.84 14.69 2.85
C ILE A 172 -1.24 15.64 3.98
N GLN A 173 -1.49 15.12 5.17
CA GLN A 173 -1.81 15.92 6.35
C GLN A 173 -0.73 16.95 6.66
N GLN A 174 0.55 16.58 6.59
CA GLN A 174 1.66 17.51 6.84
C GLN A 174 1.74 18.62 5.79
N VAL A 175 1.55 18.29 4.51
CA VAL A 175 1.54 19.28 3.42
C VAL A 175 0.41 20.27 3.63
N LEU A 176 -0.80 19.78 3.94
CA LEU A 176 -1.95 20.66 4.21
C LEU A 176 -1.75 21.53 5.45
N ALA A 177 -1.17 20.98 6.51
CA ALA A 177 -0.86 21.75 7.73
C ALA A 177 0.17 22.86 7.47
N ALA A 178 1.15 22.63 6.57
CA ALA A 178 2.11 23.65 6.18
C ALA A 178 1.45 24.83 5.45
N ASP A 179 0.35 24.57 4.73
CA ASP A 179 -0.47 25.59 4.05
C ASP A 179 -1.60 26.18 4.95
N GLY A 180 -1.61 25.82 6.24
CA GLY A 180 -2.56 26.35 7.22
C GLY A 180 -3.87 25.57 7.33
N TYR A 181 -3.98 24.40 6.71
CA TYR A 181 -5.14 23.52 6.82
C TYR A 181 -4.90 22.42 7.86
N GLU A 182 -5.46 22.56 9.03
CA GLU A 182 -5.40 21.53 10.09
C GLU A 182 -6.50 20.50 9.90
N ILE A 183 -6.15 19.36 9.29
CA ILE A 183 -7.04 18.24 9.06
C ILE A 183 -6.49 17.02 9.81
N ALA A 184 -7.33 16.32 10.57
CA ALA A 184 -6.91 15.10 11.26
C ALA A 184 -6.65 13.96 10.25
N PRO A 185 -5.62 13.09 10.48
CA PRO A 185 -5.34 11.94 9.60
C PRO A 185 -6.55 11.05 9.39
N LEU A 186 -7.38 10.86 10.42
CA LEU A 186 -8.62 10.08 10.33
C LEU A 186 -9.64 10.71 9.37
N GLU A 187 -9.77 12.02 9.35
CA GLU A 187 -10.68 12.71 8.43
C GLU A 187 -10.24 12.51 6.98
N LEU A 188 -8.94 12.63 6.69
CA LEU A 188 -8.39 12.34 5.36
C LEU A 188 -8.67 10.89 4.94
N ALA A 189 -8.44 9.94 5.84
CA ALA A 189 -8.68 8.53 5.58
C ALA A 189 -10.18 8.24 5.30
N LEU A 190 -11.10 8.90 5.99
CA LEU A 190 -12.54 8.77 5.74
C LEU A 190 -12.94 9.27 4.33
N TRP A 191 -12.28 10.31 3.82
CA TRP A 191 -12.50 10.80 2.46
C TRP A 191 -11.93 9.89 1.37
N ALA A 192 -11.07 8.91 1.72
CA ALA A 192 -10.66 7.86 0.79
C ALA A 192 -11.71 6.76 0.59
N ILE A 193 -12.71 6.63 1.47
CA ILE A 193 -13.76 5.60 1.38
C ILE A 193 -14.55 5.66 0.07
N PRO A 194 -15.03 6.81 -0.44
CA PRO A 194 -15.72 6.87 -1.72
C PRO A 194 -14.89 6.34 -2.89
N SER A 195 -13.59 6.67 -2.95
CA SER A 195 -12.69 6.17 -4.00
C SER A 195 -12.46 4.66 -3.88
N ALA A 196 -12.35 4.13 -2.66
CA ALA A 196 -12.24 2.70 -2.41
C ALA A 196 -13.50 1.92 -2.85
N ILE A 197 -14.70 2.47 -2.57
CA ILE A 197 -15.96 1.89 -3.02
C ILE A 197 -16.05 1.92 -4.56
N ALA A 198 -15.67 3.03 -5.19
CA ALA A 198 -15.66 3.16 -6.63
C ALA A 198 -14.68 2.15 -7.28
N ALA A 199 -13.47 2.02 -6.74
CA ALA A 199 -12.47 1.05 -7.20
C ALA A 199 -12.97 -0.39 -7.07
N PHE A 200 -13.59 -0.72 -5.93
CA PHE A 200 -14.21 -2.03 -5.70
C PHE A 200 -15.31 -2.31 -6.73
N ALA A 201 -16.22 -1.37 -6.95
CA ALA A 201 -17.32 -1.52 -7.90
C ALA A 201 -16.83 -1.68 -9.34
N ILE A 202 -15.90 -0.81 -9.79
CA ILE A 202 -15.36 -0.83 -11.15
C ILE A 202 -14.58 -2.11 -11.41
N HIS A 203 -13.64 -2.44 -10.52
CA HIS A 203 -12.83 -3.65 -10.69
C HIS A 203 -13.67 -4.91 -10.51
N GLY A 204 -14.60 -4.93 -9.55
CA GLY A 204 -15.55 -6.01 -9.34
C GLY A 204 -16.44 -6.26 -10.56
N ALA A 205 -16.98 -5.21 -11.18
CA ALA A 205 -17.73 -5.30 -12.42
C ALA A 205 -16.88 -5.90 -13.56
N ARG A 206 -15.59 -5.49 -13.67
CA ARG A 206 -14.63 -6.03 -14.64
C ARG A 206 -14.40 -7.52 -14.43
N LEU A 207 -14.27 -7.98 -13.17
CA LEU A 207 -14.09 -9.39 -12.83
C LEU A 207 -15.32 -10.22 -13.19
N LEU A 208 -16.53 -9.74 -12.87
CA LEU A 208 -17.78 -10.41 -13.23
C LEU A 208 -18.02 -10.42 -14.74
N TRP A 209 -17.62 -9.37 -15.44
CA TRP A 209 -17.69 -9.35 -16.91
C TRP A 209 -16.70 -10.32 -17.57
N PHE A 210 -15.53 -10.51 -16.97
CA PHE A 210 -14.56 -11.52 -17.39
C PHE A 210 -15.20 -12.92 -17.37
N ASP A 211 -15.90 -13.28 -16.29
CA ASP A 211 -16.63 -14.56 -16.20
C ASP A 211 -17.67 -14.75 -17.32
N ARG A 212 -18.45 -13.69 -17.59
CA ARG A 212 -19.48 -13.75 -18.64
C ARG A 212 -18.90 -13.97 -20.03
N ARG A 213 -17.70 -13.49 -20.29
CA ARG A 213 -17.01 -13.71 -21.57
C ARG A 213 -16.42 -15.11 -21.66
N SER A 214 -15.88 -15.63 -20.58
CA SER A 214 -15.33 -17.00 -20.54
C SER A 214 -16.44 -18.06 -20.65
N ALA A 215 -17.61 -17.82 -20.06
CA ALA A 215 -18.76 -18.73 -20.13
C ALA A 215 -19.47 -18.78 -21.51
N ARG A 216 -19.16 -17.87 -22.42
CA ARG A 216 -19.74 -17.81 -23.79
C ARG A 216 -18.86 -18.45 -24.86
N ARG A 217 -17.72 -18.97 -24.48
CA ARG A 217 -16.79 -19.70 -25.35
C ARG A 217 -16.79 -21.19 -25.03
#